data_0ec37ce00c002f0c4892f4a069a52656
#
_entry.id   0ec37ce00c002f0c4892f4a069a52656
#
_cell.length_a   1.000
_cell.length_b   1.000
_cell.length_c   1.000
_cell.angle_alpha   90.00
_cell.angle_beta   90.00
_cell.angle_gamma   90.00
#
_symmetry.space_group_name_H-M   'P 1'
#
loop_
_entity.id
_entity.type
_entity.pdbx_description
1 polymer ?
#
loop_
_entity_poly.entity_id
_entity_poly.type
_entity_poly.pdbx_seq_one_letter_code
_entity_poly.pdbx_strand_id
1 'polypeptide(L)'
;MHFDERQEEGPYYIEGAKLRRDITEGTAGMPLTLRVALLDAKRCGPLSSAAIDVWHCDAEGIYSGFTVNSRDEFGGGHGPREGRGGGMPPPPDRMESFGPRMPPPSSGGRGPRHVDGARFMPGPQITNDQGIVEFATVYPGWYAGRAIHIHLTVHLGGVRAEDTYAGGHVSHTGSCFF
;
A
#
# COMPACT_ATOMS: atom_id res chain seq x y z
N MET A 1 -14.94 14.03 -5.38
CA MET A 1 -14.31 12.88 -4.74
C MET A 1 -14.52 13.05 -3.25
N HIS A 2 -15.28 12.17 -2.61
CA HIS A 2 -15.55 12.25 -1.18
C HIS A 2 -14.41 11.48 -0.49
N PHE A 3 -13.61 12.15 0.31
CA PHE A 3 -12.64 11.48 1.17
C PHE A 3 -13.37 11.10 2.44
N ASP A 4 -13.54 9.82 2.66
CA ASP A 4 -14.14 9.28 3.87
C ASP A 4 -13.14 9.37 5.03
N GLU A 5 -13.66 9.43 6.27
CA GLU A 5 -12.88 9.63 7.49
C GLU A 5 -11.75 8.61 7.61
N ARG A 6 -10.56 9.10 8.01
CA ARG A 6 -9.32 8.39 8.36
C ARG A 6 -9.31 6.90 8.04
N GLN A 7 -8.86 6.56 6.85
CA GLN A 7 -8.52 5.17 6.51
C GLN A 7 -7.21 4.79 7.21
N GLU A 8 -7.08 3.52 7.57
CA GLU A 8 -5.83 3.00 8.13
C GLU A 8 -4.71 3.06 7.08
N GLU A 9 -3.49 3.35 7.50
CA GLU A 9 -2.28 3.41 6.64
C GLU A 9 -2.06 2.12 5.85
N GLY A 10 -2.68 1.03 6.28
CA GLY A 10 -2.46 -0.29 5.70
C GLY A 10 -1.12 -0.90 6.13
N PRO A 11 -0.91 -2.19 5.84
CA PRO A 11 0.24 -2.94 6.35
C PRO A 11 1.56 -2.69 5.61
N TYR A 12 1.56 -1.92 4.51
CA TYR A 12 2.71 -1.74 3.60
C TYR A 12 3.34 -0.35 3.67
N TYR A 13 2.95 0.47 4.64
CA TYR A 13 3.57 1.79 4.85
C TYR A 13 5.01 1.66 5.33
N ILE A 14 5.91 2.46 4.74
CA ILE A 14 7.33 2.54 5.12
C ILE A 14 7.62 3.96 5.61
N GLU A 15 7.87 4.08 6.90
CA GLU A 15 8.20 5.36 7.53
C GLU A 15 9.59 5.87 7.10
N GLY A 16 9.76 7.19 7.04
CA GLY A 16 11.05 7.84 6.80
C GLY A 16 11.52 7.81 5.34
N ALA A 17 10.62 7.72 4.39
CA ALA A 17 10.96 7.86 2.98
C ALA A 17 11.54 9.24 2.67
N LYS A 18 12.43 9.31 1.67
CA LYS A 18 13.08 10.56 1.24
C LYS A 18 12.13 11.46 0.47
N LEU A 19 12.26 12.78 0.69
CA LEU A 19 11.58 13.80 -0.12
C LEU A 19 12.05 13.70 -1.58
N ARG A 20 11.16 13.31 -2.48
CA ARG A 20 11.50 13.15 -3.89
C ARG A 20 10.27 13.27 -4.79
N ARG A 21 10.49 13.74 -6.02
CA ARG A 21 9.45 13.81 -7.06
C ARG A 21 9.32 12.50 -7.81
N ASP A 22 10.43 11.92 -8.21
CA ASP A 22 10.46 10.61 -8.87
C ASP A 22 10.56 9.51 -7.81
N ILE A 23 9.52 8.72 -7.70
CA ILE A 23 9.43 7.62 -6.76
C ILE A 23 9.53 6.25 -7.42
N THR A 24 9.80 6.19 -8.74
CA THR A 24 9.86 4.94 -9.49
C THR A 24 11.09 4.09 -9.18
N GLU A 25 12.23 4.73 -8.88
CA GLU A 25 13.55 4.07 -8.80
C GLU A 25 13.87 3.17 -10.01
N GLY A 26 13.36 3.55 -11.20
CA GLY A 26 13.55 2.78 -12.42
C GLY A 26 12.66 1.54 -12.56
N THR A 27 11.69 1.37 -11.69
CA THR A 27 10.69 0.29 -11.81
C THR A 27 9.90 0.44 -13.10
N ALA A 28 9.77 -0.66 -13.83
CA ALA A 28 9.04 -0.69 -15.10
C ALA A 28 7.52 -0.57 -14.86
N GLY A 29 6.82 0.09 -15.78
CA GLY A 29 5.37 0.23 -15.75
C GLY A 29 4.89 1.35 -16.66
N MET A 30 3.57 1.54 -16.72
CA MET A 30 2.98 2.65 -17.45
C MET A 30 3.24 3.96 -16.68
N PRO A 31 3.95 4.95 -17.27
CA PRO A 31 4.24 6.20 -16.58
C PRO A 31 2.99 6.93 -16.12
N LEU A 32 3.00 7.40 -14.87
CA LEU A 32 1.92 8.18 -14.26
C LEU A 32 2.49 9.45 -13.64
N THR A 33 1.90 10.60 -13.95
CA THR A 33 2.10 11.83 -13.18
C THR A 33 0.93 12.03 -12.24
N LEU A 34 1.19 11.86 -10.94
CA LEU A 34 0.20 12.10 -9.89
C LEU A 34 0.35 13.53 -9.37
N ARG A 35 -0.65 14.37 -9.62
CA ARG A 35 -0.71 15.73 -9.08
C ARG A 35 -1.77 15.84 -8.00
N VAL A 36 -1.37 16.26 -6.82
CA VAL A 36 -2.26 16.43 -5.67
C VAL A 36 -2.30 17.90 -5.28
N ALA A 37 -3.50 18.46 -5.12
CA ALA A 37 -3.74 19.80 -4.59
C ALA A 37 -4.38 19.69 -3.22
N LEU A 38 -3.75 20.29 -2.22
CA LEU A 38 -4.22 20.32 -0.84
C LEU A 38 -4.85 21.66 -0.51
N LEU A 39 -6.08 21.63 -0.02
CA LEU A 39 -6.85 22.82 0.35
C LEU A 39 -7.25 22.74 1.83
N ASP A 40 -7.19 23.88 2.51
CA ASP A 40 -7.79 24.04 3.83
C ASP A 40 -9.31 24.00 3.73
N ALA A 41 -9.94 23.02 4.39
CA ALA A 41 -11.40 22.83 4.32
C ALA A 41 -12.22 24.00 4.87
N LYS A 42 -11.65 24.81 5.77
CA LYS A 42 -12.33 25.97 6.39
C LYS A 42 -12.19 27.23 5.56
N ARG A 43 -11.02 27.43 4.96
CA ARG A 43 -10.67 28.66 4.23
C ARG A 43 -10.80 28.49 2.71
N CYS A 44 -10.93 27.27 2.21
CA CYS A 44 -10.92 26.91 0.78
C CYS A 44 -9.70 27.44 0.02
N GLY A 45 -8.61 27.73 0.74
CA GLY A 45 -7.35 28.22 0.20
C GLY A 45 -6.30 27.12 0.11
N PRO A 46 -5.23 27.35 -0.67
CA PRO A 46 -4.14 26.39 -0.75
C PRO A 46 -3.44 26.20 0.61
N LEU A 47 -3.07 24.96 0.90
CA LEU A 47 -2.34 24.60 2.11
C LEU A 47 -0.88 24.30 1.75
N SER A 48 -0.01 25.29 1.94
CA SER A 48 1.43 25.17 1.69
C SER A 48 2.17 24.58 2.88
N SER A 49 3.41 24.13 2.65
CA SER A 49 4.31 23.59 3.68
C SER A 49 3.77 22.35 4.42
N ALA A 50 2.77 21.68 3.88
CA ALA A 50 2.33 20.37 4.32
C ALA A 50 3.13 19.28 3.57
N ALA A 51 3.42 18.16 4.21
CA ALA A 51 3.95 17.03 3.48
C ALA A 51 2.83 16.09 3.07
N ILE A 52 2.89 15.64 1.82
CA ILE A 52 2.05 14.54 1.31
C ILE A 52 2.95 13.36 1.05
N ASP A 53 2.73 12.30 1.79
CA ASP A 53 3.39 11.02 1.61
C ASP A 53 2.49 10.10 0.77
N VAL A 54 3.05 9.44 -0.25
CA VAL A 54 2.34 8.51 -1.10
C VAL A 54 3.04 7.17 -1.12
N TRP A 55 2.26 6.09 -1.18
CA TRP A 55 2.80 4.75 -1.41
C TRP A 55 1.77 3.89 -2.13
N HIS A 56 2.26 3.01 -2.98
CA HIS A 56 1.45 2.06 -3.72
C HIS A 56 2.31 0.89 -4.22
N CYS A 57 1.69 -0.12 -4.76
CA CYS A 57 2.38 -1.24 -5.40
C CYS A 57 2.91 -0.84 -6.79
N ASP A 58 3.86 -1.59 -7.31
CA ASP A 58 4.31 -1.46 -8.70
C ASP A 58 3.26 -1.94 -9.71
N ALA A 59 3.61 -1.99 -11.00
CA ALA A 59 2.73 -2.45 -12.07
C ALA A 59 2.33 -3.94 -11.96
N GLU A 60 3.05 -4.74 -11.19
CA GLU A 60 2.78 -6.15 -10.93
C GLU A 60 1.98 -6.38 -9.63
N GLY A 61 1.63 -5.34 -8.89
CA GLY A 61 0.91 -5.42 -7.62
C GLY A 61 1.80 -5.69 -6.41
N ILE A 62 3.11 -5.44 -6.52
CA ILE A 62 4.10 -5.72 -5.48
C ILE A 62 4.45 -4.44 -4.72
N TYR A 63 4.40 -4.49 -3.40
CA TYR A 63 4.83 -3.38 -2.55
C TYR A 63 6.32 -3.43 -2.24
N SER A 64 6.96 -2.28 -2.32
CA SER A 64 8.35 -2.07 -1.95
C SER A 64 8.61 -2.49 -0.50
N GLY A 65 9.71 -3.21 -0.27
CA GLY A 65 10.03 -3.75 1.05
C GLY A 65 9.28 -5.03 1.42
N PHE A 66 8.33 -5.48 0.58
CA PHE A 66 7.49 -6.65 0.83
C PHE A 66 7.48 -7.63 -0.35
N THR A 67 8.50 -7.58 -1.20
CA THR A 67 8.57 -8.30 -2.47
C THR A 67 8.46 -9.82 -2.33
N VAL A 68 8.93 -10.39 -1.23
CA VAL A 68 8.87 -11.84 -0.97
C VAL A 68 7.47 -12.26 -0.53
N ASN A 69 6.84 -11.50 0.37
CA ASN A 69 5.53 -11.87 0.93
C ASN A 69 4.38 -11.64 -0.06
N SER A 70 4.49 -10.62 -0.94
CA SER A 70 3.43 -10.29 -1.90
C SER A 70 3.18 -11.41 -2.92
N ARG A 71 4.22 -12.16 -3.29
CA ARG A 71 4.09 -13.29 -4.24
C ARG A 71 3.44 -14.52 -3.62
N ASP A 72 3.68 -14.76 -2.32
CA ASP A 72 3.19 -15.97 -1.63
C ASP A 72 1.76 -15.80 -1.10
N GLU A 73 1.38 -14.59 -0.67
CA GLU A 73 0.03 -14.34 -0.15
C GLU A 73 -1.03 -14.14 -1.24
N PHE A 74 -0.66 -13.64 -2.42
CA PHE A 74 -1.60 -13.33 -3.49
C PHE A 74 -1.42 -14.18 -4.76
N GLY A 75 -0.30 -14.86 -4.89
CA GLY A 75 -0.04 -15.85 -5.93
C GLY A 75 -0.50 -17.21 -5.49
N GLY A 76 -1.79 -17.51 -5.61
CA GLY A 76 -2.25 -18.89 -5.60
C GLY A 76 -1.56 -19.66 -6.74
N GLY A 77 -0.40 -20.25 -6.42
CA GLY A 77 0.37 -21.02 -7.35
C GLY A 77 -0.44 -22.18 -7.88
N HIS A 78 -1.01 -22.02 -9.06
CA HIS A 78 -1.33 -23.14 -9.94
C HIS A 78 -0.04 -23.58 -10.66
N GLY A 79 0.98 -23.95 -9.89
CA GLY A 79 2.01 -24.85 -10.40
C GLY A 79 1.42 -26.25 -10.51
N PRO A 80 1.73 -27.02 -11.58
CA PRO A 80 1.30 -28.42 -11.66
C PRO A 80 1.89 -29.15 -10.45
N ARG A 81 1.05 -29.60 -9.54
CA ARG A 81 1.44 -30.58 -8.53
C ARG A 81 1.79 -31.86 -9.27
N GLU A 82 3.06 -32.05 -9.54
CA GLU A 82 3.58 -33.36 -9.90
C GLU A 82 3.23 -34.35 -8.78
N GLY A 83 2.59 -35.43 -9.19
CA GLY A 83 1.99 -36.40 -8.34
C GLY A 83 2.95 -37.05 -7.36
N ARG A 84 2.52 -37.17 -6.13
CA ARG A 84 3.01 -38.20 -5.24
C ARG A 84 1.87 -38.84 -4.46
N GLY A 85 1.68 -40.13 -4.74
CA GLY A 85 1.21 -41.10 -3.79
C GLY A 85 -0.30 -41.25 -3.66
N GLY A 86 -0.84 -42.26 -4.33
CA GLY A 86 -2.16 -42.80 -4.08
C GLY A 86 -2.34 -43.16 -2.61
N GLY A 87 -3.20 -42.41 -1.92
CA GLY A 87 -3.83 -42.82 -0.68
C GLY A 87 -5.18 -43.40 -1.00
N MET A 88 -5.39 -44.65 -0.63
CA MET A 88 -6.65 -45.38 -0.74
C MET A 88 -7.79 -44.61 -0.07
N PRO A 89 -9.02 -44.56 -0.60
CA PRO A 89 -10.14 -43.93 0.05
C PRO A 89 -10.47 -44.66 1.38
N PRO A 90 -10.87 -43.92 2.43
CA PRO A 90 -11.24 -44.55 3.70
C PRO A 90 -12.53 -45.40 3.53
N PRO A 91 -12.70 -46.43 4.35
CA PRO A 91 -13.88 -47.30 4.29
C PRO A 91 -15.17 -46.55 4.70
N PRO A 92 -16.34 -47.00 4.23
CA PRO A 92 -17.60 -46.24 4.27
C PRO A 92 -18.32 -46.19 5.64
N ASP A 93 -17.75 -46.67 6.73
CA ASP A 93 -18.47 -46.91 7.98
C ASP A 93 -18.26 -45.82 9.09
N ARG A 94 -17.74 -44.64 8.72
CA ARG A 94 -17.70 -43.50 9.64
C ARG A 94 -18.42 -42.28 9.08
N MET A 95 -19.74 -42.38 8.99
CA MET A 95 -20.60 -41.23 8.94
C MET A 95 -20.89 -40.75 10.37
N GLU A 96 -20.00 -39.98 10.98
CA GLU A 96 -20.33 -39.21 12.17
C GLU A 96 -20.13 -37.71 11.85
N SER A 97 -21.25 -37.04 11.85
CA SER A 97 -21.52 -35.60 12.00
C SER A 97 -20.40 -34.63 11.65
N PHE A 98 -20.29 -34.27 10.37
CA PHE A 98 -19.68 -33.02 9.97
C PHE A 98 -20.69 -31.88 10.05
N GLY A 99 -20.86 -31.30 11.24
CA GLY A 99 -21.33 -29.92 11.36
C GLY A 99 -20.28 -29.01 10.70
N PRO A 100 -20.67 -27.82 10.18
CA PRO A 100 -19.71 -26.88 9.62
C PRO A 100 -18.72 -26.49 10.71
N ARG A 101 -17.50 -27.07 10.67
CA ARG A 101 -16.38 -26.57 11.45
C ARG A 101 -16.03 -25.19 10.92
N MET A 102 -16.44 -24.17 11.65
CA MET A 102 -15.83 -22.86 11.50
C MET A 102 -14.31 -23.03 11.68
N PRO A 103 -13.48 -22.53 10.76
CA PRO A 103 -12.05 -22.48 11.00
C PRO A 103 -11.82 -21.73 12.32
N PRO A 104 -10.85 -22.16 13.15
CA PRO A 104 -10.51 -21.42 14.36
C PRO A 104 -10.20 -19.97 13.97
N PRO A 105 -10.57 -18.97 14.78
CA PRO A 105 -10.21 -17.59 14.52
C PRO A 105 -8.70 -17.56 14.36
N SER A 106 -8.22 -17.10 13.20
CA SER A 106 -6.80 -16.95 12.93
C SER A 106 -6.22 -16.08 14.04
N SER A 107 -5.41 -16.68 14.87
CA SER A 107 -4.61 -16.00 15.91
C SER A 107 -3.92 -14.84 15.23
N GLY A 108 -4.21 -13.62 15.65
CA GLY A 108 -3.80 -12.32 15.15
C GLY A 108 -2.61 -12.34 14.19
N GLY A 109 -2.88 -12.36 12.91
CA GLY A 109 -1.86 -12.33 11.88
C GLY A 109 -1.07 -11.03 12.06
N ARG A 110 0.21 -11.15 12.40
CA ARG A 110 1.14 -10.04 12.24
C ARG A 110 1.07 -9.68 10.77
N GLY A 111 0.72 -8.43 10.47
CA GLY A 111 0.74 -7.93 9.10
C GLY A 111 2.06 -8.24 8.39
N PRO A 112 2.12 -8.10 7.06
CA PRO A 112 3.31 -8.40 6.30
C PRO A 112 4.52 -7.69 6.91
N ARG A 113 5.63 -8.43 7.03
CA ARG A 113 6.87 -7.88 7.57
C ARG A 113 7.69 -7.28 6.44
N HIS A 114 8.27 -6.12 6.69
CA HIS A 114 9.29 -5.56 5.83
C HIS A 114 10.46 -6.55 5.70
N VAL A 115 10.73 -7.03 4.50
CA VAL A 115 11.64 -8.16 4.26
C VAL A 115 12.87 -7.83 3.42
N ASP A 116 12.86 -6.69 2.73
CA ASP A 116 13.99 -6.27 1.87
C ASP A 116 14.24 -4.76 1.94
N GLY A 117 15.32 -4.32 1.28
CA GLY A 117 15.75 -2.93 1.26
C GLY A 117 15.16 -2.08 0.13
N ALA A 118 14.24 -2.63 -0.65
CA ALA A 118 13.63 -1.90 -1.75
C ALA A 118 12.87 -0.65 -1.24
N ARG A 119 12.89 0.43 -2.02
CA ARG A 119 12.32 1.74 -1.64
C ARG A 119 11.56 2.41 -2.79
N PHE A 120 11.20 1.66 -3.85
CA PHE A 120 10.39 2.18 -4.94
C PHE A 120 8.95 2.47 -4.49
N MET A 121 8.30 3.44 -5.12
CA MET A 121 6.91 3.88 -4.90
C MET A 121 6.56 4.57 -3.57
N PRO A 122 7.28 4.51 -2.44
CA PRO A 122 7.06 5.45 -1.35
C PRO A 122 7.83 6.75 -1.55
N GLY A 123 7.23 7.85 -1.15
CA GLY A 123 7.93 9.13 -1.06
C GLY A 123 7.04 10.30 -0.67
N PRO A 124 7.51 11.15 0.28
CA PRO A 124 6.86 12.40 0.60
C PRO A 124 7.30 13.53 -0.33
N GLN A 125 6.43 14.52 -0.51
CA GLN A 125 6.75 15.85 -1.02
C GLN A 125 6.10 16.93 -0.18
N ILE A 126 6.71 18.11 -0.14
CA ILE A 126 6.16 19.27 0.57
C ILE A 126 5.40 20.14 -0.43
N THR A 127 4.17 20.50 -0.09
CA THR A 127 3.32 21.35 -0.93
C THR A 127 3.95 22.73 -1.12
N ASN A 128 3.89 23.23 -2.35
CA ASN A 128 4.31 24.59 -2.71
C ASN A 128 3.27 25.63 -2.24
N ASP A 129 3.51 26.92 -2.57
CA ASP A 129 2.62 28.03 -2.20
C ASP A 129 1.20 27.91 -2.76
N GLN A 130 1.01 27.09 -3.80
CA GLN A 130 -0.29 26.77 -4.37
C GLN A 130 -0.91 25.52 -3.75
N GLY A 131 -0.31 24.92 -2.72
CA GLY A 131 -0.78 23.71 -2.07
C GLY A 131 -0.57 22.45 -2.92
N ILE A 132 0.32 22.48 -3.92
CA ILE A 132 0.46 21.42 -4.92
C ILE A 132 1.75 20.63 -4.71
N VAL A 133 1.65 19.31 -4.88
CA VAL A 133 2.77 18.39 -5.12
C VAL A 133 2.54 17.63 -6.43
N GLU A 134 3.62 17.11 -7.01
CA GLU A 134 3.58 16.31 -8.23
C GLU A 134 4.59 15.17 -8.17
N PHE A 135 4.12 13.94 -8.30
CA PHE A 135 4.94 12.73 -8.31
C PHE A 135 5.04 12.15 -9.70
N ALA A 136 6.25 11.79 -10.12
CA ALA A 136 6.48 10.89 -11.23
C ALA A 136 6.52 9.46 -10.67
N THR A 137 5.65 8.59 -11.17
CA THR A 137 5.48 7.22 -10.72
C THR A 137 5.02 6.32 -11.86
N VAL A 138 4.65 5.08 -11.57
CA VAL A 138 3.98 4.18 -12.51
C VAL A 138 2.54 3.93 -12.08
N TYR A 139 1.69 3.59 -13.04
CA TYR A 139 0.31 3.19 -12.75
C TYR A 139 0.33 1.90 -11.92
N PRO A 140 -0.30 1.87 -10.74
CA PRO A 140 -0.26 0.69 -9.87
C PRO A 140 -0.97 -0.50 -10.51
N GLY A 141 -0.43 -1.67 -10.28
CA GLY A 141 -1.02 -2.94 -10.68
C GLY A 141 -2.18 -3.34 -9.79
N TRP A 142 -2.84 -4.40 -10.20
CA TRP A 142 -3.89 -5.02 -9.41
C TRP A 142 -3.33 -6.16 -8.55
N TYR A 143 -3.83 -6.30 -7.35
CA TYR A 143 -3.61 -7.47 -6.51
C TYR A 143 -4.92 -7.94 -5.85
N ALA A 144 -4.97 -9.20 -5.44
CA ALA A 144 -6.20 -9.84 -4.98
C ALA A 144 -6.83 -9.14 -3.77
N GLY A 145 -8.14 -8.91 -3.84
CA GLY A 145 -8.92 -8.35 -2.74
C GLY A 145 -8.98 -6.83 -2.66
N ARG A 146 -8.31 -6.09 -3.57
CA ARG A 146 -8.33 -4.62 -3.55
C ARG A 146 -8.53 -4.04 -4.96
N ALA A 147 -9.26 -2.93 -5.03
CA ALA A 147 -9.29 -2.10 -6.23
C ALA A 147 -7.92 -1.41 -6.41
N ILE A 148 -7.58 -1.07 -7.65
CA ILE A 148 -6.34 -0.32 -7.95
C ILE A 148 -6.39 1.02 -7.21
N HIS A 149 -5.34 1.32 -6.43
CA HIS A 149 -5.32 2.52 -5.60
C HIS A 149 -3.90 2.98 -5.29
N ILE A 150 -3.79 4.25 -4.93
CA ILE A 150 -2.60 4.90 -4.36
C ILE A 150 -2.99 5.40 -2.97
N HIS A 151 -2.26 4.99 -1.95
CA HIS A 151 -2.39 5.54 -0.61
C HIS A 151 -1.76 6.91 -0.52
N LEU A 152 -2.30 7.75 0.34
CA LEU A 152 -1.73 9.04 0.68
C LEU A 152 -1.95 9.39 2.15
N THR A 153 -0.97 10.06 2.74
CA THR A 153 -1.07 10.64 4.09
C THR A 153 -0.62 12.10 4.05
N VAL A 154 -1.37 12.95 4.71
CA VAL A 154 -1.07 14.38 4.84
C VAL A 154 -0.52 14.66 6.24
N HIS A 155 0.67 15.25 6.30
CA HIS A 155 1.33 15.67 7.53
C HIS A 155 1.36 17.19 7.61
N LEU A 156 0.97 17.73 8.76
CA LEU A 156 0.95 19.18 9.04
C LEU A 156 1.84 19.52 10.23
N GLY A 157 2.41 20.74 10.19
CA GLY A 157 3.17 21.30 11.31
C GLY A 157 4.56 20.73 11.51
N GLY A 158 5.06 19.93 10.56
CA GLY A 158 6.45 19.49 10.56
C GLY A 158 7.35 20.43 9.74
N VAL A 159 8.61 20.07 9.63
CA VAL A 159 9.63 20.83 8.91
C VAL A 159 10.46 19.95 8.00
N ARG A 160 10.99 20.55 6.95
CA ARG A 160 11.97 19.88 6.11
C ARG A 160 13.28 19.69 6.90
N ALA A 161 13.74 18.45 6.99
CA ALA A 161 15.00 18.07 7.61
C ALA A 161 15.86 17.34 6.57
N GLU A 162 16.83 18.05 6.00
CA GLU A 162 17.66 17.56 4.89
C GLU A 162 16.82 17.04 3.72
N ASP A 163 16.77 15.75 3.51
CA ASP A 163 16.02 15.07 2.47
C ASP A 163 14.76 14.35 2.99
N THR A 164 14.30 14.67 4.19
CA THR A 164 13.09 14.12 4.82
C THR A 164 12.17 15.22 5.35
N TYR A 165 10.98 14.83 5.80
CA TYR A 165 10.07 15.69 6.56
C TYR A 165 9.98 15.17 7.99
N ALA A 166 10.24 16.00 8.96
CA ALA A 166 10.32 15.62 10.36
C ALA A 166 9.32 16.40 11.23
N GLY A 167 8.82 15.74 12.25
CA GLY A 167 7.85 16.31 13.19
C GLY A 167 6.45 16.46 12.57
N GLY A 168 5.62 17.26 13.22
CA GLY A 168 4.24 17.44 12.82
C GLY A 168 3.31 16.32 13.27
N HIS A 169 2.12 16.28 12.66
CA HIS A 169 1.11 15.27 12.95
C HIS A 169 0.39 14.85 11.66
N VAL A 170 -0.11 13.63 11.63
CA VAL A 170 -0.98 13.15 10.56
C VAL A 170 -2.33 13.85 10.67
N SER A 171 -2.71 14.55 9.62
CA SER A 171 -3.99 15.24 9.53
C SER A 171 -5.03 14.38 8.79
N HIS A 172 -4.59 13.64 7.78
CA HIS A 172 -5.47 12.79 6.96
C HIS A 172 -4.70 11.62 6.39
N THR A 173 -5.34 10.45 6.33
CA THR A 173 -4.88 9.28 5.59
C THR A 173 -6.02 8.79 4.71
N GLY A 174 -5.74 8.45 3.47
CA GLY A 174 -6.74 8.00 2.51
C GLY A 174 -6.15 7.29 1.31
N SER A 175 -7.00 6.97 0.34
CA SER A 175 -6.60 6.33 -0.91
C SER A 175 -7.30 6.96 -2.09
N CYS A 176 -6.58 7.11 -3.20
CA CYS A 176 -7.13 7.45 -4.50
C CYS A 176 -7.38 6.14 -5.27
N PHE A 177 -8.61 5.90 -5.69
CA PHE A 177 -9.01 4.72 -6.46
C PHE A 177 -9.13 5.07 -7.95
N PHE A 178 -8.81 4.10 -8.82
CA PHE A 178 -8.83 4.21 -10.27
C PHE A 178 -9.80 3.22 -10.91
#